data_53708339bc8d1bf38c1ac483867ccb88
#
_entry.id   53708339bc8d1bf38c1ac483867ccb88
#
_cell.length_a   1.000
_cell.length_b   1.000
_cell.length_c   1.000
_cell.angle_alpha   90.00
_cell.angle_beta   90.00
_cell.angle_gamma   90.00
#
_symmetry.space_group_name_H-M   'P 1'
#
loop_
_entity.id
_entity.type
_entity.pdbx_description
1 polymer ?
#
loop_
_entity_poly.entity_id
_entity_poly.type
_entity_poly.pdbx_seq_one_letter_code
_entity_poly.pdbx_strand_id
1 'polypeptide(L)'
;IAELGLPGGGNLVVVENTPDEHHMVVCTLCSCYPWMVLGLPPTWYKSFAYRSRAVIEPRAVLREFGLDLDEEITVHVHDSSAEVRYMVLPERPAGSEGLTEEELAALVTRDAMIGVATVDGPVHHRQCVVPS
;
A
#
# COMPACT_ATOMS: atom_id res chain seq x y z
N ILE A 1 1.34 -14.31 3.35
CA ILE A 1 0.39 -14.06 2.28
C ILE A 1 -0.93 -14.72 2.61
N ALA A 2 -2.00 -14.00 2.50
CA ALA A 2 -3.34 -14.52 2.72
C ALA A 2 -4.20 -14.25 1.49
N GLU A 3 -5.07 -15.19 1.16
CA GLU A 3 -5.96 -15.04 0.03
C GLU A 3 -7.40 -15.21 0.49
N LEU A 4 -8.26 -14.27 0.10
CA LEU A 4 -9.64 -14.26 0.52
C LEU A 4 -10.55 -14.11 -0.68
N GLY A 5 -11.70 -14.79 -0.67
CA GLY A 5 -12.70 -14.60 -1.71
C GLY A 5 -13.39 -13.26 -1.54
N LEU A 6 -13.69 -12.59 -2.64
CA LEU A 6 -14.37 -11.31 -2.61
C LEU A 6 -15.82 -11.45 -3.05
N PRO A 7 -16.73 -10.67 -2.48
CA PRO A 7 -18.10 -10.65 -2.97
C PRO A 7 -18.08 -10.17 -4.40
N GLY A 8 -18.84 -10.78 -5.26
CA GLY A 8 -18.86 -10.42 -6.65
C GLY A 8 -17.82 -11.13 -7.49
N GLY A 9 -17.06 -12.02 -6.89
CA GLY A 9 -16.06 -12.81 -7.61
C GLY A 9 -14.67 -12.29 -7.46
N GLY A 10 -13.69 -13.10 -7.76
CA GLY A 10 -12.29 -12.78 -7.64
C GLY A 10 -11.75 -13.06 -6.25
N ASN A 11 -10.46 -12.95 -6.09
CA ASN A 11 -9.78 -13.18 -4.83
C ASN A 11 -9.00 -11.96 -4.41
N LEU A 12 -8.84 -11.79 -3.10
CA LEU A 12 -7.99 -10.76 -2.55
C LEU A 12 -6.75 -11.44 -2.00
N VAL A 13 -5.59 -11.03 -2.44
CA VAL A 13 -4.31 -11.53 -1.93
C VAL A 13 -3.68 -10.42 -1.11
N VAL A 14 -3.40 -10.69 0.16
CA VAL A 14 -2.78 -9.73 1.04
C VAL A 14 -1.29 -10.04 1.12
N VAL A 15 -0.46 -9.08 0.74
CA VAL A 15 0.99 -9.24 0.79
C VAL A 15 1.55 -8.37 1.91
N GLU A 16 2.52 -8.88 2.63
CA GLU A 16 2.99 -8.23 3.84
C GLU A 16 4.35 -7.57 3.66
N ASN A 17 4.47 -6.30 4.01
CA ASN A 17 5.76 -5.62 4.02
C ASN A 17 6.59 -6.11 5.19
N THR A 18 7.88 -6.22 4.98
CA THR A 18 8.84 -6.62 6.00
C THR A 18 9.98 -5.60 5.99
N PRO A 19 10.92 -5.67 6.93
CA PRO A 19 12.07 -4.75 6.89
C PRO A 19 12.89 -4.83 5.61
N ASP A 20 12.86 -5.98 4.92
CA ASP A 20 13.65 -6.17 3.70
C ASP A 20 12.84 -6.08 2.43
N GLU A 21 11.52 -6.07 2.51
CA GLU A 21 10.68 -6.10 1.32
C GLU A 21 9.53 -5.11 1.42
N HIS A 22 9.30 -4.41 0.35
CA HIS A 22 8.19 -3.46 0.26
C HIS A 22 7.35 -3.82 -0.95
N HIS A 23 6.03 -3.84 -0.76
CA HIS A 23 5.09 -4.20 -1.82
C HIS A 23 4.27 -2.99 -2.22
N MET A 24 3.95 -2.88 -3.51
CA MET A 24 3.03 -1.85 -3.99
C MET A 24 2.11 -2.48 -5.03
N VAL A 25 0.95 -1.89 -5.23
CA VAL A 25 -0.09 -2.46 -6.08
C VAL A 25 -0.46 -1.51 -7.20
N VAL A 26 -0.69 -2.07 -8.37
CA VAL A 26 -1.09 -1.31 -9.54
C VAL A 26 -2.04 -2.19 -10.35
N CYS A 27 -2.79 -1.63 -11.27
CA CYS A 27 -3.48 -2.42 -12.28
C CYS A 27 -3.13 -1.83 -13.63
N THR A 28 -2.35 -2.56 -14.43
CA THR A 28 -1.86 -2.03 -15.70
C THR A 28 -2.92 -2.09 -16.80
N LEU A 29 -3.89 -2.99 -16.68
CA LEU A 29 -4.90 -3.15 -17.72
C LEU A 29 -6.12 -2.27 -17.50
N CYS A 30 -6.48 -2.03 -16.28
CA CYS A 30 -7.69 -1.26 -15.98
C CYS A 30 -7.49 -0.57 -14.63
N SER A 31 -8.47 -0.63 -13.76
CA SER A 31 -8.33 -0.02 -12.44
C SER A 31 -8.82 -0.98 -11.36
N CYS A 32 -8.48 -2.27 -11.50
CA CYS A 32 -8.91 -3.28 -10.55
C CYS A 32 -8.38 -2.98 -9.16
N TYR A 33 -9.24 -3.03 -8.18
CA TYR A 33 -8.94 -2.56 -6.84
C TYR A 33 -9.89 -3.26 -5.87
N PRO A 34 -9.45 -3.62 -4.68
CA PRO A 34 -10.32 -4.28 -3.72
C PRO A 34 -11.24 -3.27 -3.02
N TRP A 35 -12.12 -2.63 -3.79
CA TRP A 35 -12.95 -1.54 -3.30
C TRP A 35 -13.86 -1.98 -2.16
N MET A 36 -14.21 -3.26 -2.08
CA MET A 36 -15.06 -3.74 -1.00
C MET A 36 -14.35 -3.67 0.35
N VAL A 37 -13.03 -3.62 0.34
CA VAL A 37 -12.24 -3.56 1.57
C VAL A 37 -11.69 -2.16 1.78
N LEU A 38 -11.18 -1.53 0.72
CA LEU A 38 -10.46 -0.26 0.84
C LEU A 38 -11.31 0.96 0.47
N GLY A 39 -12.54 0.76 0.02
CA GLY A 39 -13.38 1.88 -0.42
C GLY A 39 -13.03 2.27 -1.84
N LEU A 40 -13.40 3.48 -2.25
CA LEU A 40 -13.14 3.93 -3.60
C LEU A 40 -11.66 4.16 -3.86
N PRO A 41 -11.16 3.83 -5.03
CA PRO A 41 -9.75 4.06 -5.31
C PRO A 41 -9.46 5.54 -5.48
N PRO A 42 -8.24 5.97 -5.19
CA PRO A 42 -7.86 7.35 -5.44
C PRO A 42 -7.79 7.59 -6.94
N THR A 43 -8.00 8.84 -7.36
CA THR A 43 -8.00 9.14 -8.78
C THR A 43 -6.67 8.84 -9.44
N TRP A 44 -5.55 9.08 -8.74
CA TRP A 44 -4.22 8.79 -9.31
C TRP A 44 -4.01 7.31 -9.59
N TYR A 45 -4.67 6.43 -8.86
CA TYR A 45 -4.52 4.99 -9.04
C TYR A 45 -4.97 4.59 -10.44
N LYS A 46 -5.97 5.28 -10.98
CA LYS A 46 -6.48 4.97 -12.30
C LYS A 46 -5.71 5.69 -13.40
N SER A 47 -4.84 6.62 -13.07
CA SER A 47 -4.15 7.41 -14.09
C SER A 47 -3.22 6.56 -14.94
N PHE A 48 -3.09 6.89 -16.22
CA PHE A 48 -2.20 6.17 -17.10
C PHE A 48 -0.76 6.31 -16.62
N ALA A 49 -0.41 7.47 -16.11
CA ALA A 49 0.95 7.70 -15.62
C ALA A 49 1.30 6.75 -14.49
N TYR A 50 0.43 6.60 -13.50
CA TYR A 50 0.71 5.69 -12.39
C TYR A 50 0.76 4.25 -12.91
N ARG A 51 -0.21 3.88 -13.73
CA ARG A 51 -0.32 2.49 -14.20
C ARG A 51 0.89 2.05 -15.01
N SER A 52 1.47 2.94 -15.80
CA SER A 52 2.63 2.58 -16.59
C SER A 52 3.93 2.74 -15.82
N ARG A 53 4.08 3.83 -15.07
CA ARG A 53 5.34 4.10 -14.39
C ARG A 53 5.59 3.21 -13.19
N ALA A 54 4.53 2.77 -12.49
CA ALA A 54 4.71 1.91 -11.32
C ALA A 54 5.41 0.61 -11.68
N VAL A 55 5.22 0.11 -12.89
CA VAL A 55 5.87 -1.12 -13.30
C VAL A 55 7.28 -0.86 -13.80
N ILE A 56 7.50 0.25 -14.49
CA ILE A 56 8.79 0.54 -15.09
C ILE A 56 9.79 1.14 -14.12
N GLU A 57 9.33 2.05 -13.27
CA GLU A 57 10.21 2.75 -12.34
C GLU A 57 9.55 2.91 -10.97
N PRO A 58 9.29 1.82 -10.28
CA PRO A 58 8.54 1.86 -9.02
C PRO A 58 9.18 2.73 -7.95
N ARG A 59 10.49 2.71 -7.83
CA ARG A 59 11.14 3.51 -6.79
C ARG A 59 11.00 5.00 -7.05
N ALA A 60 11.02 5.42 -8.32
CA ALA A 60 10.84 6.82 -8.65
C ALA A 60 9.42 7.27 -8.33
N VAL A 61 8.43 6.41 -8.60
CA VAL A 61 7.05 6.70 -8.28
C VAL A 61 6.89 6.81 -6.77
N LEU A 62 7.49 5.92 -6.00
CA LEU A 62 7.40 5.97 -4.55
C LEU A 62 8.02 7.26 -4.01
N ARG A 63 9.12 7.71 -4.58
CA ARG A 63 9.73 8.97 -4.13
C ARG A 63 8.81 10.16 -4.39
N GLU A 64 8.04 10.13 -5.47
CA GLU A 64 7.09 11.20 -5.75
C GLU A 64 5.96 11.22 -4.73
N PHE A 65 5.66 10.10 -4.10
CA PHE A 65 4.69 10.03 -3.02
C PHE A 65 5.36 10.34 -1.65
N GLY A 66 6.65 10.61 -1.65
CA GLY A 66 7.35 10.94 -0.41
C GLY A 66 8.00 9.74 0.27
N LEU A 67 8.05 8.60 -0.39
CA LEU A 67 8.60 7.39 0.20
C LEU A 67 9.92 7.04 -0.48
N ASP A 68 11.03 7.27 0.21
CA ASP A 68 12.36 6.99 -0.32
C ASP A 68 12.92 5.79 0.44
N LEU A 69 12.90 4.63 -0.18
CA LEU A 69 13.34 3.40 0.45
C LEU A 69 14.82 3.14 0.21
N ASP A 70 15.48 2.49 1.18
CA ASP A 70 16.87 2.13 1.06
C ASP A 70 17.03 1.18 -0.12
N GLU A 71 18.19 1.23 -0.75
CA GLU A 71 18.46 0.37 -1.90
C GLU A 71 18.44 -1.10 -1.55
N GLU A 72 18.66 -1.43 -0.29
CA GLU A 72 18.68 -2.82 0.14
C GLU A 72 17.27 -3.41 0.25
N ILE A 73 16.25 -2.57 0.27
CA ILE A 73 14.89 -3.06 0.36
C ILE A 73 14.42 -3.46 -1.04
N THR A 74 13.94 -4.68 -1.18
CA THR A 74 13.42 -5.14 -2.47
C THR A 74 12.01 -4.62 -2.65
N VAL A 75 11.73 -4.04 -3.81
CA VAL A 75 10.39 -3.52 -4.10
C VAL A 75 9.69 -4.50 -5.04
N HIS A 76 8.52 -4.96 -4.62
CA HIS A 76 7.71 -5.88 -5.41
C HIS A 76 6.47 -5.13 -5.89
N VAL A 77 6.20 -5.19 -7.19
CA VAL A 77 5.04 -4.54 -7.77
C VAL A 77 4.04 -5.62 -8.16
N HIS A 78 2.82 -5.53 -7.63
CA HIS A 78 1.78 -6.51 -7.88
C HIS A 78 0.72 -5.92 -8.80
N ASP A 79 0.44 -6.60 -9.90
CA ASP A 79 -0.48 -6.12 -10.91
C ASP A 79 -1.84 -6.79 -10.69
N SER A 80 -2.79 -6.05 -10.15
CA SER A 80 -4.11 -6.57 -9.87
C SER A 80 -4.89 -6.82 -11.15
N SER A 81 -5.78 -7.78 -11.10
CA SER A 81 -6.66 -8.08 -12.22
C SER A 81 -8.09 -8.26 -11.69
N ALA A 82 -9.04 -8.50 -12.56
CA ALA A 82 -10.41 -8.74 -12.14
C ALA A 82 -10.51 -10.00 -11.28
N GLU A 83 -9.63 -10.96 -11.52
CA GLU A 83 -9.66 -12.22 -10.79
C GLU A 83 -8.83 -12.19 -9.51
N VAL A 84 -7.75 -11.43 -9.47
CA VAL A 84 -6.88 -11.36 -8.32
C VAL A 84 -6.56 -9.90 -8.03
N ARG A 85 -6.96 -9.42 -6.86
CA ARG A 85 -6.68 -8.06 -6.43
C ARG A 85 -5.79 -8.10 -5.21
N TYR A 86 -4.84 -7.20 -5.16
CA TYR A 86 -3.82 -7.19 -4.12
C TYR A 86 -4.03 -6.06 -3.12
N MET A 87 -3.66 -6.31 -1.89
CA MET A 87 -3.66 -5.28 -0.85
C MET A 87 -2.40 -5.49 -0.03
N VAL A 88 -1.78 -4.41 0.40
CA VAL A 88 -0.56 -4.47 1.19
C VAL A 88 -0.91 -4.40 2.67
N LEU A 89 -0.32 -5.32 3.46
CA LEU A 89 -0.37 -5.23 4.90
C LEU A 89 0.89 -4.48 5.30
N PRO A 90 0.78 -3.23 5.74
CA PRO A 90 1.97 -2.42 6.03
C PRO A 90 2.70 -2.93 7.26
N GLU A 91 3.99 -2.62 7.32
CA GLU A 91 4.81 -3.00 8.43
C GLU A 91 4.36 -2.24 9.67
N ARG A 92 4.39 -2.91 10.83
CA ARG A 92 4.00 -2.27 12.08
C ARG A 92 4.98 -1.15 12.41
N PRO A 93 4.52 0.06 12.70
CA PRO A 93 5.43 1.18 12.94
C PRO A 93 6.16 1.03 14.27
N ALA A 94 7.33 1.63 14.36
CA ALA A 94 8.10 1.64 15.58
C ALA A 94 7.32 2.35 16.68
N GLY A 95 7.43 1.88 17.87
CA GLY A 95 6.75 2.49 19.02
C GLY A 95 5.29 2.07 19.16
N SER A 96 4.84 1.08 18.41
CA SER A 96 3.45 0.67 18.43
C SER A 96 3.21 -0.59 19.24
N GLU A 97 4.20 -1.11 19.93
CA GLU A 97 4.08 -2.41 20.60
C GLU A 97 2.98 -2.46 21.65
N GLY A 98 2.71 -1.37 22.30
CA GLY A 98 1.68 -1.35 23.32
C GLY A 98 0.31 -0.97 22.83
N LEU A 99 0.12 -0.81 21.53
CA LEU A 99 -1.17 -0.36 21.02
C LEU A 99 -2.13 -1.53 20.85
N THR A 100 -3.42 -1.26 21.03
CA THR A 100 -4.45 -2.26 20.76
C THR A 100 -4.65 -2.37 19.27
N GLU A 101 -5.40 -3.37 18.84
CA GLU A 101 -5.69 -3.53 17.43
C GLU A 101 -6.46 -2.36 16.88
N GLU A 102 -7.36 -1.77 17.67
CA GLU A 102 -8.09 -0.61 17.22
C GLU A 102 -7.18 0.58 17.05
N GLU A 103 -6.23 0.78 17.94
CA GLU A 103 -5.30 1.88 17.84
C GLU A 103 -4.38 1.70 16.63
N LEU A 104 -3.95 0.48 16.35
CA LEU A 104 -3.13 0.21 15.19
C LEU A 104 -3.92 0.45 13.91
N ALA A 105 -5.17 0.01 13.87
CA ALA A 105 -5.98 0.19 12.67
C ALA A 105 -6.19 1.67 12.34
N ALA A 106 -6.24 2.51 13.35
CA ALA A 106 -6.41 3.94 13.14
C ALA A 106 -5.19 4.59 12.47
N LEU A 107 -4.04 3.95 12.51
CA LEU A 107 -2.84 4.49 11.89
C LEU A 107 -2.70 4.08 10.43
N VAL A 108 -3.42 3.07 10.00
CA VAL A 108 -3.29 2.54 8.65
C VAL A 108 -4.08 3.38 7.68
N THR A 109 -3.47 3.78 6.58
CA THR A 109 -4.13 4.59 5.57
C THR A 109 -4.36 3.79 4.31
N ARG A 110 -5.26 4.27 3.44
CA ARG A 110 -5.48 3.65 2.13
C ARG A 110 -4.19 3.61 1.33
N ASP A 111 -3.42 4.70 1.35
CA ASP A 111 -2.19 4.76 0.59
C ASP A 111 -1.18 3.73 1.09
N ALA A 112 -1.15 3.45 2.39
CA ALA A 112 -0.27 2.41 2.93
C ALA A 112 -0.72 1.03 2.44
N MET A 113 -2.01 0.82 2.27
CA MET A 113 -2.52 -0.47 1.79
C MET A 113 -2.39 -0.63 0.27
N ILE A 114 -2.11 0.44 -0.46
CA ILE A 114 -1.75 0.35 -1.87
C ILE A 114 -0.23 0.20 -1.99
N GLY A 115 0.49 0.59 -0.97
CA GLY A 115 1.95 0.46 -0.93
C GLY A 115 2.72 1.70 -1.30
N VAL A 116 2.07 2.85 -1.43
CA VAL A 116 2.78 4.09 -1.77
C VAL A 116 3.13 4.91 -0.54
N ALA A 117 2.85 4.40 0.64
CA ALA A 117 3.22 5.05 1.90
C ALA A 117 3.49 3.98 2.95
N THR A 118 4.11 4.37 4.05
CA THR A 118 4.27 3.49 5.20
C THR A 118 3.41 4.05 6.32
N VAL A 119 3.25 3.28 7.39
CA VAL A 119 2.44 3.70 8.52
C VAL A 119 3.36 4.38 9.53
N ASP A 120 2.99 5.60 9.94
CA ASP A 120 3.79 6.34 10.91
C ASP A 120 3.43 5.92 12.31
N GLY A 121 4.40 5.86 13.18
CA GLY A 121 4.16 5.54 14.57
C GLY A 121 3.49 6.68 15.30
N PRO A 122 2.85 6.39 16.43
CA PRO A 122 2.08 7.39 17.13
C PRO A 122 2.93 8.53 17.65
N VAL A 123 4.16 8.28 17.90
CA VAL A 123 5.01 9.29 18.44
C VAL A 123 5.34 10.36 17.48
N HIS A 124 5.19 10.12 16.23
CA HIS A 124 5.61 11.05 15.27
C HIS A 124 4.57 12.03 14.89
N HIS A 125 3.38 11.78 15.26
CA HIS A 125 2.39 12.62 14.86
C HIS A 125 2.65 14.00 15.12
N ARG A 126 3.13 14.30 16.21
CA ARG A 126 3.30 15.60 16.60
C ARG A 126 4.21 16.30 15.79
N GLN A 127 5.26 15.80 15.45
CA GLN A 127 6.18 16.52 14.77
C GLN A 127 5.80 16.60 13.41
N CYS A 128 5.23 15.75 12.99
CA CYS A 128 4.97 15.73 11.70
C CYS A 128 4.04 16.64 11.27
N VAL A 129 3.64 17.28 11.96
CA VAL A 129 2.84 18.16 11.70
C VAL A 129 3.22 18.72 10.52
N VAL A 130 4.07 18.54 10.04
CA VAL A 130 4.55 18.90 9.01
C VAL A 130 3.89 18.57 8.03
N PRO A 131 3.42 18.98 7.48
CA PRO A 131 2.80 18.67 6.64
C PRO A 131 3.21 18.49 5.59
N SER A 132 3.30 18.23 5.19
CA SER A 132 3.63 18.05 4.17
C SER A 132 3.14 18.03 3.26
#